data_e65815a2ed0084bd873b85e876d7df7b
#
_entry.id   e65815a2ed0084bd873b85e876d7df7b
#
_cell.length_a   1.000
_cell.length_b   1.000
_cell.length_c   1.000
_cell.angle_alpha   90.00
_cell.angle_beta   90.00
_cell.angle_gamma   90.00
#
_symmetry.space_group_name_H-M   'P 1'
#
loop_
_entity.id
_entity.type
_entity.pdbx_description
1 polymer ?
#
loop_
_entity_poly.entity_id
_entity_poly.type
_entity_poly.pdbx_seq_one_letter_code
_entity_poly.pdbx_strand_id
1 'polypeptide(L)'
;MAKYPSEMFGYYWKDASKEAQSARKKHHCPFHDSECFKKSRLVDYPFGVCTAHTDGKEIALCPRRFLENGIVFKDIAKTHFGSIHNILVFSEVGLPGIGNFDFVMVKHKPLSTIVEDFVAIELQTGQTTSTGKLVEGFKDFMESGTLDPETTYNFGINTYDIWKRTFTQILNKGIILEKWRRKIFWVV
;
A
#
# COMPACT_ATOMS: atom_id res chain seq x y z
N MET A 1 -22.17 -3.20 12.18
CA MET A 1 -21.04 -2.28 12.43
C MET A 1 -20.79 -1.48 11.17
N ALA A 2 -20.45 -0.20 11.30
CA ALA A 2 -20.26 0.71 10.16
C ALA A 2 -19.15 0.26 9.22
N LYS A 3 -19.36 0.43 7.91
CA LYS A 3 -18.39 0.06 6.85
C LYS A 3 -18.40 1.15 5.78
N TYR A 4 -17.29 1.85 5.62
CA TYR A 4 -17.17 2.96 4.67
C TYR A 4 -15.72 3.14 4.19
N PRO A 5 -15.49 3.78 3.03
CA PRO A 5 -14.15 4.22 2.65
C PRO A 5 -13.69 5.32 3.62
N SER A 6 -12.58 5.10 4.32
CA SER A 6 -12.16 5.99 5.40
C SER A 6 -11.05 6.95 4.99
N GLU A 7 -10.23 6.60 4.02
CA GLU A 7 -9.18 7.47 3.50
C GLU A 7 -9.25 7.51 1.97
N MET A 8 -9.37 8.71 1.42
CA MET A 8 -9.42 8.96 -0.02
C MET A 8 -8.31 9.91 -0.45
N PHE A 9 -7.57 9.49 -1.48
CA PHE A 9 -6.42 10.24 -2.01
C PHE A 9 -5.40 10.60 -0.92
N GLY A 10 -5.18 9.67 0.05
CA GLY A 10 -4.22 9.83 1.14
C GLY A 10 -4.68 10.64 2.33
N TYR A 11 -5.94 11.07 2.36
CA TYR A 11 -6.49 11.87 3.44
C TYR A 11 -7.74 11.22 4.04
N TYR A 12 -7.82 11.24 5.37
CA TYR A 12 -9.00 10.77 6.09
C TYR A 12 -10.24 11.53 5.64
N TRP A 13 -11.38 10.89 5.52
CA TRP A 13 -12.59 11.49 4.94
C TRP A 13 -13.05 12.78 5.64
N LYS A 14 -12.80 12.92 6.98
CA LYS A 14 -13.10 14.13 7.75
C LYS A 14 -12.07 15.26 7.56
N ASP A 15 -10.94 15.00 6.91
CA ASP A 15 -9.93 16.03 6.71
C ASP A 15 -10.42 17.04 5.67
N ALA A 16 -10.65 18.27 6.14
CA ALA A 16 -11.09 19.41 5.34
C ALA A 16 -9.97 20.39 5.01
N SER A 17 -8.69 20.00 5.21
CA SER A 17 -7.54 20.83 4.86
C SER A 17 -7.51 21.19 3.37
N LYS A 18 -6.82 22.27 3.02
CA LYS A 18 -6.65 22.68 1.62
C LYS A 18 -5.91 21.61 0.80
N GLU A 19 -4.97 20.92 1.44
CA GLU A 19 -4.20 19.82 0.89
C GLU A 19 -5.10 18.64 0.55
N ALA A 20 -5.98 18.22 1.46
CA ALA A 20 -6.94 17.15 1.25
C ALA A 20 -7.93 17.48 0.13
N GLN A 21 -8.47 18.71 0.13
CA GLN A 21 -9.39 19.16 -0.92
C GLN A 21 -8.69 19.22 -2.29
N SER A 22 -7.46 19.71 -2.35
CA SER A 22 -6.67 19.75 -3.57
C SER A 22 -6.36 18.35 -4.11
N ALA A 23 -5.95 17.42 -3.23
CA ALA A 23 -5.66 16.05 -3.60
C ALA A 23 -6.90 15.34 -4.19
N ARG A 24 -8.06 15.50 -3.56
CA ARG A 24 -9.33 14.94 -4.05
C ARG A 24 -9.74 15.53 -5.41
N LYS A 25 -9.66 16.86 -5.55
CA LYS A 25 -10.00 17.56 -6.81
C LYS A 25 -9.08 17.16 -7.98
N LYS A 26 -7.80 16.95 -7.71
CA LYS A 26 -6.79 16.61 -8.72
C LYS A 26 -6.56 15.10 -8.84
N HIS A 27 -7.27 14.27 -8.06
CA HIS A 27 -7.05 12.84 -7.95
C HIS A 27 -5.58 12.49 -7.62
N HIS A 28 -4.91 13.33 -6.83
CA HIS A 28 -3.49 13.23 -6.53
C HIS A 28 -3.22 12.22 -5.40
N CYS A 29 -2.19 11.40 -5.57
CA CYS A 29 -1.71 10.45 -4.57
C CYS A 29 -0.50 11.04 -3.84
N PRO A 30 -0.59 11.42 -2.56
CA PRO A 30 0.52 12.02 -1.83
C PRO A 30 1.66 11.03 -1.52
N PHE A 31 1.36 9.72 -1.55
CA PHE A 31 2.34 8.67 -1.28
C PHE A 31 3.30 8.42 -2.43
N HIS A 32 2.99 8.91 -3.62
CA HIS A 32 3.78 8.74 -4.83
C HIS A 32 3.92 10.03 -5.64
N ASP A 33 3.43 11.12 -5.09
CA ASP A 33 3.47 12.47 -5.69
C ASP A 33 3.06 12.49 -7.17
N SER A 34 1.93 11.85 -7.50
CA SER A 34 1.39 11.75 -8.86
C SER A 34 -0.11 11.55 -8.84
N GLU A 35 -0.75 11.53 -10.01
CA GLU A 35 -2.13 11.11 -10.13
C GLU A 35 -2.33 9.67 -9.62
N CYS A 36 -3.46 9.42 -8.96
CA CYS A 36 -3.80 8.08 -8.45
C CYS A 36 -4.02 7.11 -9.63
N PHE A 37 -3.26 6.01 -9.64
CA PHE A 37 -3.32 5.02 -10.73
C PHE A 37 -4.42 3.98 -10.57
N LYS A 38 -5.06 3.89 -9.38
CA LYS A 38 -6.12 2.90 -9.14
C LYS A 38 -7.33 3.20 -10.01
N LYS A 39 -7.85 2.18 -10.67
CA LYS A 39 -9.03 2.28 -11.52
C LYS A 39 -10.13 1.36 -11.04
N SER A 40 -11.36 1.76 -11.27
CA SER A 40 -12.55 0.93 -11.15
C SER A 40 -13.38 1.05 -12.42
N ARG A 41 -14.01 -0.02 -12.87
CA ARG A 41 -14.95 0.03 -14.02
C ARG A 41 -16.24 0.77 -13.70
N LEU A 42 -16.45 1.11 -12.42
CA LEU A 42 -17.70 1.73 -11.93
C LEU A 42 -17.60 3.26 -11.81
N VAL A 43 -16.42 3.82 -12.07
CA VAL A 43 -16.14 5.26 -12.11
C VAL A 43 -15.19 5.57 -13.26
N ASP A 44 -15.34 6.74 -13.87
CA ASP A 44 -14.55 7.23 -15.01
C ASP A 44 -13.31 8.05 -14.59
N TYR A 45 -13.10 8.18 -13.28
CA TYR A 45 -11.94 8.84 -12.67
C TYR A 45 -11.22 7.88 -11.70
N PRO A 46 -10.00 8.22 -11.24
CA PRO A 46 -9.24 7.37 -10.34
C PRO A 46 -9.99 6.98 -9.07
N PHE A 47 -10.00 5.68 -8.74
CA PHE A 47 -10.60 5.14 -7.53
C PHE A 47 -9.67 5.32 -6.33
N GLY A 48 -9.71 6.51 -5.73
CA GLY A 48 -8.74 7.00 -4.75
C GLY A 48 -8.82 6.40 -3.34
N VAL A 49 -9.55 5.30 -3.11
CA VAL A 49 -9.67 4.70 -1.77
C VAL A 49 -8.35 4.07 -1.32
N CYS A 50 -7.76 4.60 -0.26
CA CYS A 50 -6.50 4.12 0.34
C CYS A 50 -6.75 3.16 1.50
N THR A 51 -7.73 3.46 2.38
CA THR A 51 -8.19 2.61 3.48
C THR A 51 -9.70 2.52 3.53
N ALA A 52 -10.19 1.48 4.17
CA ALA A 52 -11.60 1.32 4.48
C ALA A 52 -11.79 0.97 5.95
N HIS A 53 -12.80 1.57 6.56
CA HIS A 53 -13.26 1.23 7.90
C HIS A 53 -14.16 0.01 7.85
N THR A 54 -13.88 -0.99 8.67
CA THR A 54 -14.74 -2.17 8.84
C THR A 54 -14.52 -2.78 10.22
N ASP A 55 -15.63 -3.05 10.91
CA ASP A 55 -15.63 -3.73 12.21
C ASP A 55 -14.70 -3.07 13.26
N GLY A 56 -14.67 -1.73 13.27
CA GLY A 56 -13.85 -0.93 14.20
C GLY A 56 -12.36 -0.86 13.84
N LYS A 57 -11.99 -1.29 12.63
CA LYS A 57 -10.59 -1.30 12.16
C LYS A 57 -10.44 -0.55 10.84
N GLU A 58 -9.30 0.07 10.67
CA GLU A 58 -8.87 0.65 9.40
C GLU A 58 -8.03 -0.39 8.64
N ILE A 59 -8.45 -0.71 7.42
CA ILE A 59 -7.79 -1.71 6.58
C ILE A 59 -7.20 -1.02 5.36
N ALA A 60 -5.88 -1.09 5.20
CA ALA A 60 -5.21 -0.59 4.02
C ALA A 60 -5.61 -1.39 2.77
N LEU A 61 -6.08 -0.69 1.74
CA LEU A 61 -6.52 -1.26 0.45
C LEU A 61 -5.61 -0.84 -0.71
N CYS A 62 -4.64 0.02 -0.45
CA CYS A 62 -3.67 0.49 -1.43
C CYS A 62 -2.26 0.27 -0.90
N PRO A 63 -1.38 -0.48 -1.59
CA PRO A 63 -0.01 -0.71 -1.12
C PRO A 63 0.80 0.58 -1.01
N ARG A 64 0.51 1.59 -1.82
CA ARG A 64 1.19 2.90 -1.72
C ARG A 64 0.96 3.61 -0.39
N ARG A 65 -0.12 3.26 0.35
CA ARG A 65 -0.38 3.77 1.69
C ARG A 65 0.79 3.51 2.65
N PHE A 66 1.48 2.38 2.49
CA PHE A 66 2.66 2.02 3.30
C PHE A 66 3.90 2.86 2.97
N LEU A 67 3.90 3.63 1.87
CA LEU A 67 5.04 4.46 1.48
C LEU A 67 5.06 5.82 2.17
N GLU A 68 4.05 6.13 3.00
CA GLU A 68 3.94 7.42 3.68
C GLU A 68 5.23 7.81 4.41
N ASN A 69 5.77 8.98 4.05
CA ASN A 69 7.01 9.54 4.62
C ASN A 69 8.23 8.60 4.56
N GLY A 70 8.16 7.51 3.79
CA GLY A 70 9.21 6.49 3.70
C GLY A 70 9.50 5.77 5.02
N ILE A 71 8.52 5.71 5.94
CA ILE A 71 8.69 5.14 7.29
C ILE A 71 9.13 3.67 7.18
N VAL A 72 8.46 2.88 6.36
CA VAL A 72 8.79 1.46 6.15
C VAL A 72 10.26 1.27 5.77
N PHE A 73 10.77 2.07 4.82
CA PHE A 73 12.17 1.97 4.40
C PHE A 73 13.14 2.39 5.49
N LYS A 74 12.81 3.45 6.24
CA LYS A 74 13.64 3.93 7.35
C LYS A 74 13.73 2.90 8.48
N ASP A 75 12.61 2.25 8.81
CA ASP A 75 12.55 1.26 9.88
C ASP A 75 13.28 -0.02 9.49
N ILE A 76 13.09 -0.52 8.26
CA ILE A 76 13.84 -1.66 7.74
C ILE A 76 15.33 -1.35 7.68
N ALA A 77 15.71 -0.14 7.21
CA ALA A 77 17.10 0.29 7.15
C ALA A 77 17.78 0.27 8.52
N LYS A 78 17.13 0.85 9.53
CA LYS A 78 17.63 0.85 10.90
C LYS A 78 17.72 -0.55 11.49
N THR A 79 16.68 -1.34 11.32
CA THR A 79 16.55 -2.67 11.94
C THR A 79 17.49 -3.69 11.31
N HIS A 80 17.63 -3.67 9.98
CA HIS A 80 18.44 -4.67 9.28
C HIS A 80 19.87 -4.22 9.01
N PHE A 81 20.07 -3.00 8.49
CA PHE A 81 21.40 -2.50 8.14
C PHE A 81 22.07 -1.70 9.25
N GLY A 82 21.36 -1.38 10.35
CA GLY A 82 21.86 -0.57 11.46
C GLY A 82 22.09 0.90 11.10
N SER A 83 21.70 1.34 9.90
CA SER A 83 21.92 2.70 9.38
C SER A 83 20.91 3.02 8.28
N ILE A 84 20.62 4.30 8.11
CA ILE A 84 19.82 4.82 6.99
C ILE A 84 20.69 5.37 5.84
N HIS A 85 22.02 5.33 5.99
CA HIS A 85 22.96 5.89 5.01
C HIS A 85 23.45 4.84 4.02
N ASN A 86 23.77 5.26 2.81
CA ASN A 86 24.27 4.43 1.72
C ASN A 86 23.30 3.30 1.33
N ILE A 87 21.99 3.64 1.30
CA ILE A 87 20.93 2.71 0.94
C ILE A 87 20.21 3.24 -0.29
N LEU A 88 20.08 2.38 -1.29
CA LEU A 88 19.25 2.61 -2.47
C LEU A 88 17.99 1.76 -2.36
N VAL A 89 16.88 2.28 -2.85
CA VAL A 89 15.59 1.59 -2.92
C VAL A 89 15.18 1.47 -4.37
N PHE A 90 14.97 0.25 -4.83
CA PHE A 90 14.52 -0.06 -6.18
C PHE A 90 13.10 -0.62 -6.09
N SER A 91 12.20 -0.17 -6.95
CA SER A 91 10.83 -0.68 -7.06
C SER A 91 10.71 -1.69 -8.19
N GLU A 92 9.74 -2.60 -8.08
CA GLU A 92 9.36 -3.56 -9.14
C GLU A 92 10.55 -4.38 -9.67
N VAL A 93 11.37 -4.92 -8.75
CA VAL A 93 12.56 -5.68 -9.13
C VAL A 93 12.20 -7.10 -9.55
N GLY A 94 12.31 -7.38 -10.85
CA GLY A 94 12.01 -8.69 -11.43
C GLY A 94 13.12 -9.71 -11.23
N LEU A 95 12.74 -10.94 -10.83
CA LEU A 95 13.62 -12.10 -10.82
C LEU A 95 13.06 -13.17 -11.77
N PRO A 96 13.79 -13.56 -12.81
CA PRO A 96 13.34 -14.59 -13.75
C PRO A 96 12.94 -15.89 -13.05
N GLY A 97 11.76 -16.40 -13.36
CA GLY A 97 11.21 -17.63 -12.78
C GLY A 97 10.65 -17.52 -11.36
N ILE A 98 10.70 -16.33 -10.73
CA ILE A 98 10.26 -16.10 -9.34
C ILE A 98 9.12 -15.07 -9.28
N GLY A 99 9.18 -14.06 -10.14
CA GLY A 99 8.29 -12.91 -10.14
C GLY A 99 8.98 -11.63 -9.70
N ASN A 100 8.19 -10.59 -9.45
CA ASN A 100 8.69 -9.28 -9.05
C ASN A 100 8.61 -9.11 -7.53
N PHE A 101 9.62 -8.49 -6.95
CA PHE A 101 9.55 -7.89 -5.62
C PHE A 101 9.00 -6.48 -5.73
N ASP A 102 8.13 -6.07 -4.80
CA ASP A 102 7.61 -4.70 -4.77
C ASP A 102 8.76 -3.71 -4.58
N PHE A 103 9.70 -4.01 -3.66
CA PHE A 103 10.93 -3.24 -3.47
C PHE A 103 12.12 -4.13 -3.11
N VAL A 104 13.31 -3.63 -3.47
CA VAL A 104 14.59 -4.14 -2.98
C VAL A 104 15.38 -2.97 -2.42
N MET A 105 15.82 -3.09 -1.17
CA MET A 105 16.71 -2.13 -0.54
C MET A 105 18.13 -2.69 -0.57
N VAL A 106 19.07 -1.89 -1.07
CA VAL A 106 20.47 -2.27 -1.25
C VAL A 106 21.37 -1.36 -0.43
N LYS A 107 22.16 -1.93 0.46
CA LYS A 107 23.26 -1.23 1.15
C LYS A 107 24.52 -1.33 0.32
N HIS A 108 25.17 -0.23 0.06
CA HIS A 108 26.40 -0.16 -0.71
C HIS A 108 27.52 0.54 0.05
N LYS A 109 28.77 0.29 -0.34
CA LYS A 109 29.92 1.03 0.19
C LYS A 109 29.83 2.52 -0.17
N PRO A 110 30.21 3.42 0.74
CA PRO A 110 30.25 4.85 0.43
C PRO A 110 31.03 5.13 -0.87
N LEU A 111 30.47 6.01 -1.71
CA LEU A 111 31.08 6.43 -2.98
C LEU A 111 31.46 5.26 -3.91
N SER A 112 30.71 4.15 -3.86
CA SER A 112 31.00 2.92 -4.61
C SER A 112 29.71 2.24 -5.06
N THR A 113 29.78 1.45 -6.14
CA THR A 113 28.72 0.56 -6.61
C THR A 113 28.78 -0.84 -5.98
N ILE A 114 29.71 -1.08 -5.06
CA ILE A 114 29.86 -2.38 -4.40
C ILE A 114 28.72 -2.57 -3.40
N VAL A 115 27.90 -3.58 -3.67
CA VAL A 115 26.80 -4.00 -2.80
C VAL A 115 27.36 -4.76 -1.60
N GLU A 116 27.02 -4.31 -0.39
CA GLU A 116 27.37 -4.98 0.87
C GLU A 116 26.28 -5.96 1.30
N ASP A 117 25.03 -5.52 1.20
CA ASP A 117 23.88 -6.32 1.59
C ASP A 117 22.61 -5.85 0.86
N PHE A 118 21.58 -6.69 0.83
CA PHE A 118 20.27 -6.29 0.34
C PHE A 118 19.15 -7.07 1.02
N VAL A 119 17.95 -6.48 1.00
CA VAL A 119 16.71 -7.12 1.45
C VAL A 119 15.60 -6.87 0.45
N ALA A 120 14.67 -7.81 0.34
CA ALA A 120 13.43 -7.63 -0.42
C ALA A 120 12.30 -7.17 0.50
N ILE A 121 11.33 -6.46 -0.06
CA ILE A 121 10.14 -5.99 0.63
C ILE A 121 8.92 -6.30 -0.22
N GLU A 122 7.90 -6.85 0.41
CA GLU A 122 6.58 -7.12 -0.16
C GLU A 122 5.53 -6.38 0.64
N LEU A 123 4.62 -5.72 -0.06
CA LEU A 123 3.50 -5.00 0.54
C LEU A 123 2.21 -5.78 0.32
N GLN A 124 1.54 -6.13 1.40
CA GLN A 124 0.28 -6.87 1.33
C GLN A 124 -0.86 -6.06 1.92
N THR A 125 -1.82 -5.69 1.09
CA THR A 125 -3.02 -4.95 1.50
C THR A 125 -4.26 -5.82 1.55
N GLY A 126 -5.28 -5.30 2.21
CA GLY A 126 -6.62 -5.87 2.21
C GLY A 126 -7.20 -5.97 0.81
N GLN A 127 -8.06 -6.96 0.60
CA GLN A 127 -8.90 -7.08 -0.58
C GLN A 127 -10.36 -7.07 -0.18
N THR A 128 -11.16 -6.40 -0.98
CA THR A 128 -12.59 -6.31 -0.71
C THR A 128 -13.38 -7.34 -1.52
N THR A 129 -14.40 -7.93 -0.90
CA THR A 129 -15.52 -8.55 -1.59
C THR A 129 -16.63 -7.52 -1.78
N SER A 130 -17.49 -7.71 -2.79
CA SER A 130 -18.54 -6.74 -3.12
C SER A 130 -17.98 -5.32 -3.32
N THR A 131 -16.86 -5.20 -4.03
CA THR A 131 -16.14 -3.95 -4.25
C THR A 131 -17.03 -2.84 -4.80
N GLY A 132 -18.11 -3.17 -5.54
CA GLY A 132 -19.10 -2.20 -6.00
C GLY A 132 -19.72 -1.38 -4.87
N LYS A 133 -19.92 -1.98 -3.70
CA LYS A 133 -20.45 -1.28 -2.53
C LYS A 133 -19.44 -0.30 -1.90
N LEU A 134 -18.17 -0.63 -1.94
CA LEU A 134 -17.11 0.32 -1.54
C LEU A 134 -17.02 1.49 -2.54
N VAL A 135 -17.18 1.21 -3.83
CA VAL A 135 -17.20 2.25 -4.89
C VAL A 135 -18.43 3.16 -4.72
N GLU A 136 -19.58 2.64 -4.32
CA GLU A 136 -20.78 3.41 -3.99
C GLU A 136 -20.47 4.43 -2.88
N GLY A 137 -19.89 3.99 -1.76
CA GLY A 137 -19.49 4.90 -0.69
C GLY A 137 -18.42 5.93 -1.10
N PHE A 138 -17.53 5.55 -2.00
CA PHE A 138 -16.57 6.50 -2.56
C PHE A 138 -17.24 7.56 -3.44
N LYS A 139 -18.22 7.19 -4.27
CA LYS A 139 -19.00 8.14 -5.08
C LYS A 139 -19.79 9.11 -4.20
N ASP A 140 -20.52 8.58 -3.21
CA ASP A 140 -21.30 9.40 -2.28
C ASP A 140 -20.42 10.46 -1.60
N PHE A 141 -19.21 10.06 -1.20
CA PHE A 141 -18.22 10.99 -0.66
C PHE A 141 -17.75 12.03 -1.68
N MET A 142 -17.41 11.62 -2.90
CA MET A 142 -16.91 12.54 -3.92
C MET A 142 -17.97 13.56 -4.35
N GLU A 143 -19.24 13.20 -4.29
CA GLU A 143 -20.39 14.06 -4.62
C GLU A 143 -20.75 15.01 -3.50
N SER A 144 -20.80 14.51 -2.24
CA SER A 144 -21.27 15.28 -1.08
C SER A 144 -20.16 15.95 -0.27
N GLY A 145 -18.93 15.45 -0.39
CA GLY A 145 -17.79 15.85 0.45
C GLY A 145 -17.81 15.31 1.87
N THR A 146 -18.83 14.50 2.22
CA THR A 146 -19.02 13.95 3.56
C THR A 146 -19.48 12.49 3.52
N LEU A 147 -19.27 11.77 4.63
CA LEU A 147 -19.86 10.45 4.87
C LEU A 147 -20.59 10.47 6.20
N ASP A 148 -21.70 9.75 6.28
CA ASP A 148 -22.31 9.44 7.55
C ASP A 148 -21.55 8.26 8.19
N PRO A 149 -20.93 8.44 9.36
CA PRO A 149 -20.14 7.38 10.01
C PRO A 149 -21.00 6.18 10.48
N GLU A 150 -22.32 6.32 10.53
CA GLU A 150 -23.25 5.24 10.86
C GLU A 150 -23.68 4.45 9.61
N THR A 151 -23.40 4.96 8.43
CA THR A 151 -23.71 4.27 7.17
C THR A 151 -22.88 3.01 7.01
N THR A 152 -23.51 1.96 6.52
CA THR A 152 -22.86 0.69 6.20
C THR A 152 -22.97 0.40 4.71
N TYR A 153 -21.86 0.53 4.00
CA TYR A 153 -21.70 0.02 2.63
C TYR A 153 -21.32 -1.45 2.70
N ASN A 154 -22.22 -2.34 2.28
CA ASN A 154 -22.11 -3.79 2.46
C ASN A 154 -20.99 -4.45 1.63
N PHE A 155 -19.74 -4.02 1.83
CA PHE A 155 -18.55 -4.72 1.36
C PHE A 155 -17.94 -5.58 2.48
N GLY A 156 -17.15 -6.57 2.12
CA GLY A 156 -16.39 -7.40 3.05
C GLY A 156 -14.89 -7.32 2.78
N ILE A 157 -14.09 -7.82 3.71
CA ILE A 157 -12.64 -8.05 3.50
C ILE A 157 -12.41 -9.53 3.24
N ASN A 158 -11.74 -9.84 2.13
CA ASN A 158 -11.40 -11.21 1.75
C ASN A 158 -10.10 -11.65 2.42
N THR A 159 -10.19 -12.04 3.68
CA THR A 159 -9.03 -12.48 4.47
C THR A 159 -8.42 -13.77 3.95
N TYR A 160 -9.25 -14.69 3.41
CA TYR A 160 -8.78 -15.96 2.89
C TYR A 160 -7.84 -15.79 1.68
N ASP A 161 -8.23 -14.99 0.71
CA ASP A 161 -7.38 -14.74 -0.47
C ASP A 161 -6.11 -13.97 -0.13
N ILE A 162 -6.16 -13.08 0.88
CA ILE A 162 -4.98 -12.40 1.41
C ILE A 162 -3.99 -13.43 1.92
N TRP A 163 -4.43 -14.31 2.84
CA TRP A 163 -3.59 -15.35 3.42
C TRP A 163 -3.02 -16.30 2.37
N LYS A 164 -3.86 -16.78 1.46
CA LYS A 164 -3.44 -17.71 0.39
C LYS A 164 -2.33 -17.11 -0.47
N ARG A 165 -2.50 -15.86 -0.92
CA ARG A 165 -1.48 -15.20 -1.75
C ARG A 165 -0.21 -14.92 -0.99
N THR A 166 -0.33 -14.36 0.21
CA THR A 166 0.83 -14.07 1.07
C THR A 166 1.63 -15.35 1.34
N PHE A 167 0.97 -16.43 1.73
CA PHE A 167 1.63 -17.70 1.99
C PHE A 167 2.35 -18.26 0.75
N THR A 168 1.70 -18.24 -0.41
CA THR A 168 2.32 -18.69 -1.66
C THR A 168 3.55 -17.86 -2.03
N GLN A 169 3.49 -16.56 -1.86
CA GLN A 169 4.62 -15.67 -2.12
C GLN A 169 5.76 -15.90 -1.12
N ILE A 170 5.45 -16.06 0.17
CA ILE A 170 6.43 -16.37 1.22
C ILE A 170 7.20 -17.64 0.86
N LEU A 171 6.50 -18.70 0.46
CA LEU A 171 7.15 -19.95 0.06
C LEU A 171 8.04 -19.75 -1.17
N ASN A 172 7.50 -19.20 -2.25
CA ASN A 172 8.22 -19.10 -3.51
C ASN A 172 9.43 -18.15 -3.43
N LYS A 173 9.23 -16.96 -2.88
CA LYS A 173 10.28 -15.93 -2.78
C LYS A 173 11.20 -16.17 -1.59
N GLY A 174 10.64 -16.58 -0.45
CA GLY A 174 11.39 -16.80 0.79
C GLY A 174 12.44 -17.90 0.68
N ILE A 175 12.10 -19.06 0.07
CA ILE A 175 13.04 -20.17 -0.15
C ILE A 175 14.27 -19.73 -0.96
N ILE A 176 14.09 -18.84 -1.92
CA ILE A 176 15.19 -18.38 -2.77
C ILE A 176 16.06 -17.38 -2.02
N LEU A 177 15.45 -16.43 -1.33
CA LEU A 177 16.19 -15.47 -0.51
C LEU A 177 16.93 -16.15 0.64
N GLU A 178 16.37 -17.23 1.22
CA GLU A 178 17.06 -18.06 2.20
C GLU A 178 18.34 -18.68 1.63
N LYS A 179 18.28 -19.28 0.42
CA LYS A 179 19.47 -19.82 -0.27
C LYS A 179 20.55 -18.76 -0.49
N TRP A 180 20.14 -17.51 -0.70
CA TRP A 180 21.06 -16.37 -0.82
C TRP A 180 21.46 -15.78 0.53
N ARG A 181 20.94 -16.32 1.64
CA ARG A 181 21.12 -15.77 3.00
C ARG A 181 20.68 -14.31 3.09
N ARG A 182 19.56 -13.98 2.42
CA ARG A 182 18.94 -12.65 2.42
C ARG A 182 17.58 -12.68 3.04
N LYS A 183 17.15 -11.54 3.59
CA LYS A 183 15.84 -11.41 4.24
C LYS A 183 14.80 -10.83 3.29
N ILE A 184 13.56 -11.20 3.54
CA ILE A 184 12.38 -10.56 2.97
C ILE A 184 11.54 -9.99 4.12
N PHE A 185 11.08 -8.76 3.96
CA PHE A 185 10.17 -8.09 4.87
C PHE A 185 8.77 -8.04 4.26
N TRP A 186 7.80 -8.48 5.03
CA TRP A 186 6.39 -8.42 4.68
C TRP A 186 5.74 -7.30 5.47
N VAL A 187 5.17 -6.34 4.76
CA VAL A 187 4.44 -5.21 5.33
C VAL A 187 2.95 -5.46 5.11
N VAL A 188 2.20 -5.57 6.18
CA VAL A 188 0.77 -5.95 6.18
C VAL A 188 -0.06 -4.95 7.00
#